data_a31c56d913190dd73789b2803e8ffefa
#
_entry.id   a31c56d913190dd73789b2803e8ffefa
#
_cell.length_a   1.000
_cell.length_b   1.000
_cell.length_c   1.000
_cell.angle_alpha   90.00
_cell.angle_beta   90.00
_cell.angle_gamma   90.00
#
_symmetry.space_group_name_H-M   'P 1'
#
loop_
_entity.id
_entity.type
_entity.pdbx_description
1 polymer ?
#
loop_
_entity_poly.entity_id
_entity_poly.type
_entity_poly.pdbx_seq_one_letter_code
_entity_poly.pdbx_strand_id
1 'polypeptide(L)'
;MTYDYRAKKSVLVLASHLEPGVALNVAGHLSVALGAHGDDGDLMGRDVLKDASGVPHTGISRYPVIVTKVKRNRLRRLVAEARERDDVFWADYPEQMLTTGHDDELADAVAGTAEEDIAYLGVMVYGPLDAVTALTGRFSLWQ
;
A
#
# COMPACT_ATOMS: atom_id res chain seq x y z
N MET A 1 -25.68 6.49 -8.09
CA MET A 1 -24.97 5.57 -8.97
C MET A 1 -24.30 4.48 -8.13
N THR A 2 -24.56 3.25 -8.47
CA THR A 2 -23.95 2.11 -7.78
C THR A 2 -22.67 1.69 -8.50
N TYR A 3 -21.72 1.23 -7.74
CA TYR A 3 -20.48 0.65 -8.24
C TYR A 3 -20.28 -0.72 -7.60
N ASP A 4 -19.52 -1.56 -8.27
CA ASP A 4 -19.13 -2.86 -7.70
C ASP A 4 -17.92 -2.66 -6.78
N TYR A 5 -18.14 -2.66 -5.47
CA TYR A 5 -17.07 -2.47 -4.49
C TYR A 5 -16.04 -3.61 -4.48
N ARG A 6 -16.29 -4.65 -5.25
CA ARG A 6 -15.36 -5.78 -5.43
C ARG A 6 -14.57 -5.71 -6.74
N ALA A 7 -14.81 -4.68 -7.55
CA ALA A 7 -14.13 -4.55 -8.83
C ALA A 7 -12.62 -4.33 -8.68
N LYS A 8 -12.23 -3.67 -7.59
CA LYS A 8 -10.83 -3.36 -7.27
C LYS A 8 -10.54 -3.64 -5.80
N LYS A 9 -9.28 -3.68 -5.45
CA LYS A 9 -8.85 -3.75 -4.04
C LYS A 9 -7.44 -3.21 -3.88
N SER A 10 -7.12 -2.81 -2.66
CA SER A 10 -5.76 -2.52 -2.22
C SER A 10 -5.31 -3.64 -1.29
N VAL A 11 -4.09 -4.12 -1.46
CA VAL A 11 -3.49 -5.06 -0.53
C VAL A 11 -2.17 -4.47 -0.05
N LEU A 12 -2.05 -4.34 1.28
CA LEU A 12 -0.80 -3.99 1.92
C LEU A 12 -0.14 -5.28 2.35
N VAL A 13 1.11 -5.47 1.95
CA VAL A 13 1.87 -6.67 2.25
C VAL A 13 3.05 -6.25 3.12
N LEU A 14 3.02 -6.63 4.39
CA LEU A 14 4.01 -6.18 5.37
C LEU A 14 4.94 -7.33 5.76
N ALA A 15 6.18 -6.98 6.09
CA ALA A 15 7.12 -7.97 6.60
C ALA A 15 6.65 -8.51 7.95
N SER A 16 6.60 -9.82 8.09
CA SER A 16 6.01 -10.49 9.27
C SER A 16 6.80 -10.27 10.56
N HIS A 17 8.06 -9.86 10.49
CA HIS A 17 8.91 -9.62 11.66
C HIS A 17 8.72 -8.24 12.31
N LEU A 18 7.93 -7.34 11.68
CA LEU A 18 7.78 -5.97 12.17
C LEU A 18 7.02 -5.93 13.49
N GLU A 19 7.51 -5.08 14.41
CA GLU A 19 6.76 -4.74 15.62
C GLU A 19 5.45 -4.04 15.21
N PRO A 20 4.36 -4.19 15.99
CA PRO A 20 3.06 -3.64 15.62
C PRO A 20 3.08 -2.14 15.29
N GLY A 21 3.77 -1.33 16.08
CA GLY A 21 3.85 0.11 15.83
C GLY A 21 4.54 0.44 14.51
N VAL A 22 5.58 -0.30 14.17
CA VAL A 22 6.29 -0.12 12.90
C VAL A 22 5.41 -0.58 11.74
N ALA A 23 4.74 -1.73 11.89
CA ALA A 23 3.82 -2.24 10.87
C ALA A 23 2.72 -1.22 10.56
N LEU A 24 2.13 -0.61 11.58
CA LEU A 24 1.10 0.42 11.42
C LEU A 24 1.64 1.66 10.71
N ASN A 25 2.87 2.07 11.03
CA ASN A 25 3.52 3.18 10.36
C ASN A 25 3.74 2.89 8.87
N VAL A 26 4.24 1.70 8.56
CA VAL A 26 4.43 1.26 7.17
C VAL A 26 3.10 1.29 6.41
N ALA A 27 2.04 0.71 7.00
CA ALA A 27 0.71 0.69 6.40
C ALA A 27 0.18 2.11 6.18
N GLY A 28 0.38 3.00 7.14
CA GLY A 28 -0.04 4.41 7.03
C GLY A 28 0.63 5.13 5.87
N HIS A 29 1.95 5.03 5.78
CA HIS A 29 2.70 5.68 4.69
C HIS A 29 2.32 5.12 3.32
N LEU A 30 2.16 3.81 3.19
CA LEU A 30 1.76 3.19 1.92
C LEU A 30 0.35 3.64 1.51
N SER A 31 -0.55 3.78 2.47
CA SER A 31 -1.93 4.23 2.19
C SER A 31 -1.96 5.70 1.75
N VAL A 32 -1.13 6.55 2.34
CA VAL A 32 -0.98 7.95 1.90
C VAL A 32 -0.42 8.01 0.48
N ALA A 33 0.59 7.18 0.17
CA ALA A 33 1.15 7.10 -1.18
C ALA A 33 0.08 6.71 -2.21
N LEU A 34 -0.78 5.74 -1.88
CA LEU A 34 -1.89 5.34 -2.73
C LEU A 34 -2.82 6.53 -3.00
N GLY A 35 -3.23 7.23 -1.95
CA GLY A 35 -4.15 8.36 -2.08
C GLY A 35 -3.58 9.51 -2.92
N ALA A 36 -2.27 9.75 -2.80
CA ALA A 36 -1.62 10.86 -3.50
C ALA A 36 -1.21 10.52 -4.94
N HIS A 37 -0.73 9.30 -5.16
CA HIS A 37 -0.10 8.91 -6.43
C HIS A 37 -0.87 7.86 -7.21
N GLY A 38 -1.66 7.05 -6.54
CA GLY A 38 -2.38 5.93 -7.15
C GLY A 38 -3.86 6.19 -7.41
N ASP A 39 -4.37 7.37 -7.07
CA ASP A 39 -5.77 7.71 -7.29
C ASP A 39 -6.03 7.85 -8.81
N ASP A 40 -6.82 6.93 -9.32
CA ASP A 40 -7.22 6.86 -10.72
C ASP A 40 -8.55 7.57 -11.01
N GLY A 41 -9.03 8.39 -10.05
CA GLY A 41 -10.34 9.04 -10.11
C GLY A 41 -11.47 8.15 -9.62
N ASP A 42 -11.17 6.90 -9.25
CA ASP A 42 -12.14 5.89 -8.82
C ASP A 42 -11.85 5.34 -7.42
N LEU A 43 -10.74 5.72 -6.83
CA LEU A 43 -10.30 5.20 -5.53
C LEU A 43 -11.19 5.64 -4.38
N MET A 44 -11.59 6.89 -4.38
CA MET A 44 -12.29 7.48 -3.24
C MET A 44 -13.80 7.37 -3.36
N GLY A 45 -14.47 7.14 -2.24
CA GLY A 45 -15.91 7.19 -2.14
C GLY A 45 -16.41 8.63 -2.08
N ARG A 46 -17.51 8.86 -1.38
CA ARG A 46 -18.05 10.22 -1.22
C ARG A 46 -17.09 11.08 -0.41
N ASP A 47 -16.98 12.35 -0.77
CA ASP A 47 -16.11 13.31 -0.06
C ASP A 47 -16.58 13.51 1.38
N VAL A 48 -17.90 13.53 1.58
CA VAL A 48 -18.50 13.81 2.88
C VAL A 48 -19.62 12.81 3.16
N LEU A 49 -19.59 12.30 4.39
CA LEU A 49 -20.65 11.45 4.94
C LEU A 49 -21.31 12.23 6.10
N LYS A 50 -22.60 12.45 6.03
CA LYS A 50 -23.34 13.13 7.12
C LYS A 50 -24.04 12.12 8.01
N ASP A 51 -23.90 12.30 9.32
CA ASP A 51 -24.61 11.46 10.29
C ASP A 51 -26.05 11.93 10.48
N ALA A 52 -26.79 11.28 11.36
CA ALA A 52 -28.20 11.59 11.60
C ALA A 52 -28.41 13.00 12.17
N SER A 53 -27.40 13.58 12.76
CA SER A 53 -27.42 14.94 13.29
C SER A 53 -27.01 16.00 12.26
N GLY A 54 -26.65 15.57 11.05
CA GLY A 54 -26.17 16.45 10.00
C GLY A 54 -24.69 16.83 10.12
N VAL A 55 -23.95 16.20 11.02
CA VAL A 55 -22.51 16.46 11.20
C VAL A 55 -21.71 15.82 10.06
N PRO A 56 -20.83 16.57 9.38
CA PRO A 56 -20.04 16.02 8.29
C PRO A 56 -18.85 15.18 8.79
N HIS A 57 -18.63 14.05 8.13
CA HIS A 57 -17.45 13.20 8.31
C HIS A 57 -16.76 13.07 6.98
N THR A 58 -15.42 13.06 6.99
CA THR A 58 -14.62 12.90 5.78
C THR A 58 -14.82 11.50 5.21
N GLY A 59 -15.04 11.43 3.90
CA GLY A 59 -15.17 10.16 3.19
C GLY A 59 -13.84 9.39 3.11
N ILE A 60 -13.95 8.11 2.82
CA ILE A 60 -12.80 7.21 2.74
C ILE A 60 -12.79 6.50 1.38
N SER A 61 -11.80 5.65 1.17
CA SER A 61 -11.67 4.87 -0.05
C SER A 61 -12.88 3.98 -0.30
N ARG A 62 -13.15 3.76 -1.58
CA ARG A 62 -14.32 3.03 -2.06
C ARG A 62 -14.16 1.52 -1.95
N TYR A 63 -12.95 1.02 -2.20
CA TYR A 63 -12.69 -0.41 -2.34
C TYR A 63 -12.08 -1.02 -1.09
N PRO A 64 -12.12 -2.35 -0.93
CA PRO A 64 -11.53 -3.01 0.22
C PRO A 64 -10.04 -2.73 0.34
N VAL A 65 -9.57 -2.60 1.57
CA VAL A 65 -8.14 -2.51 1.92
C VAL A 65 -7.82 -3.71 2.80
N ILE A 66 -6.93 -4.55 2.32
CA ILE A 66 -6.59 -5.82 2.98
C ILE A 66 -5.13 -5.74 3.41
N VAL A 67 -4.84 -6.10 4.67
CA VAL A 67 -3.48 -6.11 5.20
C VAL A 67 -3.03 -7.55 5.39
N THR A 68 -1.92 -7.88 4.75
CA THR A 68 -1.32 -9.21 4.77
C THR A 68 0.10 -9.16 5.31
N LYS A 69 0.68 -10.31 5.57
CA LYS A 69 2.06 -10.42 6.02
C LYS A 69 2.78 -11.53 5.28
N VAL A 70 4.07 -11.32 5.05
CA VAL A 70 4.94 -12.32 4.43
C VAL A 70 6.33 -12.26 5.07
N LYS A 71 7.13 -13.29 4.85
CA LYS A 71 8.54 -13.23 5.17
C LYS A 71 9.21 -12.16 4.31
N ARG A 72 10.13 -11.44 4.91
CA ARG A 72 10.80 -10.28 4.31
C ARG A 72 11.34 -10.53 2.89
N ASN A 73 11.91 -11.71 2.65
CA ASN A 73 12.50 -12.04 1.35
C ASN A 73 11.47 -12.14 0.22
N ARG A 74 10.19 -12.33 0.54
CA ARG A 74 9.13 -12.38 -0.47
C ARG A 74 8.73 -11.00 -0.99
N LEU A 75 8.99 -9.94 -0.24
CA LEU A 75 8.66 -8.58 -0.64
C LEU A 75 9.42 -8.16 -1.89
N ARG A 76 10.70 -8.51 -1.98
CA ARG A 76 11.51 -8.22 -3.17
C ARG A 76 10.92 -8.84 -4.41
N ARG A 77 10.48 -10.09 -4.32
CA ARG A 77 9.87 -10.79 -5.43
C ARG A 77 8.57 -10.12 -5.85
N LEU A 78 7.75 -9.71 -4.86
CA LEU A 78 6.51 -8.99 -5.13
C LEU A 78 6.78 -7.67 -5.85
N VAL A 79 7.78 -6.90 -5.42
CA VAL A 79 8.17 -5.65 -6.08
C VAL A 79 8.55 -5.91 -7.53
N ALA A 80 9.36 -6.95 -7.78
CA ALA A 80 9.77 -7.31 -9.13
C ALA A 80 8.58 -7.69 -10.00
N GLU A 81 7.66 -8.50 -9.47
CA GLU A 81 6.45 -8.91 -10.20
C GLU A 81 5.52 -7.73 -10.47
N ALA A 82 5.32 -6.85 -9.49
CA ALA A 82 4.48 -5.66 -9.64
C ALA A 82 5.06 -4.69 -10.70
N ARG A 83 6.37 -4.55 -10.71
CA ARG A 83 7.06 -3.67 -11.67
C ARG A 83 6.85 -4.10 -13.12
N GLU A 84 6.61 -5.37 -13.37
CA GLU A 84 6.35 -5.91 -14.70
C GLU A 84 4.90 -5.71 -15.17
N ARG A 85 4.01 -5.24 -14.28
CA ARG A 85 2.60 -5.03 -14.59
C ARG A 85 2.29 -3.56 -14.80
N ASP A 86 1.47 -3.28 -15.81
CA ASP A 86 0.99 -1.93 -16.12
C ASP A 86 -0.47 -1.71 -15.66
N ASP A 87 -1.11 -2.74 -15.11
CA ASP A 87 -2.52 -2.71 -14.70
C ASP A 87 -2.71 -2.50 -13.20
N VAL A 88 -1.64 -2.34 -12.43
CA VAL A 88 -1.70 -2.06 -11.00
C VAL A 88 -0.85 -0.85 -10.64
N PHE A 89 -1.30 -0.12 -9.62
CA PHE A 89 -0.44 0.83 -8.92
C PHE A 89 0.25 0.08 -7.78
N TRP A 90 1.53 0.36 -7.56
CA TRP A 90 2.27 -0.21 -6.44
C TRP A 90 3.17 0.85 -5.82
N ALA A 91 3.41 0.70 -4.52
CA ALA A 91 4.36 1.50 -3.77
C ALA A 91 5.09 0.60 -2.79
N ASP A 92 6.34 0.92 -2.50
CA ASP A 92 7.15 0.18 -1.55
C ASP A 92 7.58 1.06 -0.39
N TYR A 93 7.92 0.41 0.73
CA TYR A 93 8.44 1.06 1.91
C TYR A 93 9.83 0.48 2.17
N PRO A 94 10.89 1.17 1.76
CA PRO A 94 12.26 0.71 2.02
C PRO A 94 12.68 1.03 3.46
N GLU A 95 13.59 0.23 4.00
CA GLU A 95 14.08 0.40 5.37
C GLU A 95 14.68 1.79 5.62
N GLN A 96 15.22 2.44 4.59
CA GLN A 96 15.76 3.79 4.67
C GLN A 96 14.74 4.80 5.22
N MET A 97 13.45 4.56 5.06
CA MET A 97 12.41 5.43 5.62
C MET A 97 12.42 5.44 7.15
N LEU A 98 12.87 4.38 7.80
CA LEU A 98 12.98 4.34 9.26
C LEU A 98 14.24 5.04 9.79
N THR A 99 15.24 5.22 8.94
CA THR A 99 16.56 5.72 9.36
C THR A 99 16.83 7.15 8.92
N THR A 100 15.89 7.79 8.23
CA THR A 100 16.03 9.16 7.74
C THR A 100 14.88 10.02 8.26
N GLY A 101 15.12 11.34 8.39
CA GLY A 101 14.12 12.27 8.91
C GLY A 101 13.51 13.18 7.85
N HIS A 102 14.30 13.58 6.88
CA HIS A 102 13.87 14.48 5.82
C HIS A 102 13.81 13.77 4.47
N ASP A 103 12.95 14.26 3.60
CA ASP A 103 12.78 13.70 2.27
C ASP A 103 14.07 13.70 1.46
N ASP A 104 14.86 14.75 1.58
CA ASP A 104 16.17 14.82 0.91
C ASP A 104 17.14 13.75 1.43
N GLU A 105 17.15 13.49 2.73
CA GLU A 105 17.95 12.41 3.32
C GLU A 105 17.51 11.05 2.80
N LEU A 106 16.20 10.85 2.70
CA LEU A 106 15.63 9.62 2.15
C LEU A 106 16.06 9.44 0.69
N ALA A 107 15.92 10.49 -0.11
CA ALA A 107 16.31 10.45 -1.51
C ALA A 107 17.79 10.09 -1.68
N ASP A 108 18.66 10.70 -0.89
CA ASP A 108 20.09 10.43 -0.92
C ASP A 108 20.41 8.99 -0.49
N ALA A 109 19.77 8.51 0.57
CA ALA A 109 19.97 7.15 1.08
C ALA A 109 19.55 6.10 0.05
N VAL A 110 18.42 6.31 -0.60
CA VAL A 110 17.90 5.40 -1.64
C VAL A 110 18.81 5.47 -2.88
N ALA A 111 19.23 6.65 -3.29
CA ALA A 111 20.12 6.84 -4.43
C ALA A 111 21.49 6.17 -4.22
N GLY A 112 21.94 6.06 -2.97
CA GLY A 112 23.20 5.43 -2.61
C GLY A 112 23.12 3.91 -2.40
N THR A 113 21.94 3.31 -2.58
CA THR A 113 21.72 1.87 -2.33
C THR A 113 21.29 1.19 -3.62
N ALA A 114 22.03 0.15 -4.03
CA ALA A 114 21.62 -0.66 -5.17
C ALA A 114 20.28 -1.35 -4.88
N GLU A 115 19.44 -1.56 -5.90
CA GLU A 115 18.13 -2.19 -5.71
C GLU A 115 18.25 -3.54 -4.99
N GLU A 116 19.24 -4.34 -5.34
CA GLU A 116 19.50 -5.65 -4.73
C GLU A 116 19.79 -5.58 -3.24
N ASP A 117 20.22 -4.41 -2.72
CA ASP A 117 20.56 -4.19 -1.33
C ASP A 117 19.46 -3.47 -0.54
N ILE A 118 18.38 -3.05 -1.21
CA ILE A 118 17.24 -2.44 -0.53
C ILE A 118 16.47 -3.50 0.27
N ALA A 119 16.24 -3.21 1.55
CA ALA A 119 15.40 -4.04 2.39
C ALA A 119 13.98 -3.47 2.39
N TYR A 120 13.05 -4.19 1.79
CA TYR A 120 11.66 -3.79 1.77
C TYR A 120 10.96 -4.22 3.06
N LEU A 121 10.23 -3.30 3.68
CA LEU A 121 9.43 -3.56 4.89
C LEU A 121 7.95 -3.71 4.56
N GLY A 122 7.51 -3.19 3.46
CA GLY A 122 6.14 -3.32 2.99
C GLY A 122 6.01 -2.94 1.54
N VAL A 123 4.93 -3.43 0.94
CA VAL A 123 4.54 -3.12 -0.43
C VAL A 123 3.03 -2.98 -0.46
N MET A 124 2.51 -2.03 -1.21
CA MET A 124 1.09 -1.88 -1.44
C MET A 124 0.81 -2.04 -2.92
N VAL A 125 -0.25 -2.77 -3.24
CA VAL A 125 -0.71 -2.99 -4.61
C VAL A 125 -2.19 -2.64 -4.70
N TYR A 126 -2.55 -1.82 -5.67
CA TYR A 126 -3.94 -1.41 -5.93
C TYR A 126 -4.27 -1.58 -7.41
N GLY A 127 -5.44 -2.06 -7.69
CA GLY A 127 -5.94 -2.19 -9.06
C GLY A 127 -7.10 -3.15 -9.17
N PRO A 128 -7.37 -3.64 -10.39
CA PRO A 128 -8.42 -4.63 -10.62
C PRO A 128 -8.26 -5.85 -9.73
N LEU A 129 -9.38 -6.38 -9.25
CA LEU A 129 -9.39 -7.50 -8.31
C LEU A 129 -8.50 -8.67 -8.78
N ASP A 130 -8.65 -9.08 -10.03
CA ASP A 130 -7.92 -10.23 -10.57
C ASP A 130 -6.41 -9.98 -10.64
N ALA A 131 -6.02 -8.77 -11.05
CA ALA A 131 -4.61 -8.39 -11.14
C ALA A 131 -3.94 -8.37 -9.76
N VAL A 132 -4.60 -7.78 -8.78
CA VAL A 132 -4.08 -7.73 -7.40
C VAL A 132 -4.06 -9.12 -6.77
N THR A 133 -5.09 -9.93 -7.01
CA THR A 133 -5.14 -11.32 -6.53
C THR A 133 -4.01 -12.16 -7.13
N ALA A 134 -3.69 -11.97 -8.41
CA ALA A 134 -2.58 -12.69 -9.05
C ALA A 134 -1.26 -12.45 -8.32
N LEU A 135 -1.06 -11.24 -7.78
CA LEU A 135 0.17 -10.88 -7.06
C LEU A 135 0.14 -11.28 -5.58
N THR A 136 -1.03 -11.23 -4.93
CA THR A 136 -1.13 -11.24 -3.46
C THR A 136 -2.05 -12.31 -2.89
N GLY A 137 -2.76 -13.07 -3.71
CA GLY A 137 -3.86 -13.94 -3.27
C GLY A 137 -3.48 -15.07 -2.32
N ARG A 138 -2.21 -15.43 -2.26
CA ARG A 138 -1.70 -16.52 -1.39
C ARG A 138 -1.13 -16.03 -0.06
N PHE A 139 -1.12 -14.72 0.21
CA PHE A 139 -0.55 -14.19 1.44
C PHE A 139 -1.56 -14.26 2.58
N SER A 140 -1.04 -14.54 3.79
CA SER A 140 -1.86 -14.61 5.00
C SER A 140 -2.27 -13.22 5.47
N LEU A 141 -3.48 -13.12 6.04
CA LEU A 141 -3.91 -11.88 6.67
C LEU A 141 -2.98 -11.53 7.86
N TRP A 142 -2.82 -10.25 8.10
CA TRP A 142 -2.12 -9.78 9.27
C TRP A 142 -2.97 -10.07 10.53
N GLN A 143 -2.42 -10.89 11.42
CA GLN A 143 -3.07 -11.29 12.68
C GLN A 143 -2.05 -11.26 13.82
#